data_741bd5f2f35dc16c7fcc91f2317ed36d
#
_entry.id   741bd5f2f35dc16c7fcc91f2317ed36d
#
_cell.length_a   1.000
_cell.length_b   1.000
_cell.length_c   1.000
_cell.angle_alpha   90.00
_cell.angle_beta   90.00
_cell.angle_gamma   90.00
#
_symmetry.space_group_name_H-M   'P 1'
#
loop_
_entity.id
_entity.type
_entity.pdbx_description
1 polymer ?
#
loop_
_entity_poly.entity_id
_entity_poly.type
_entity_poly.pdbx_seq_one_letter_code
_entity_poly.pdbx_strand_id
1 'polypeptide(L)'
;PGYTHLQRAQPITFGHALMAYASMLLRDLQRFEDATARMDAQCPLGSGALAGTTYPLDRQFTAEKLGFAAPCANSLDGVSDRDFCIELANAISICMMHLSRLSEEIILWCSWEFKFIELDDAFTTGSSIMPQKKNPDVTELIRGKTGRVYGDLNTLLVMMKGIPLAYNKDMQEDKEAIFDAVDTLELCLKTVTPMLDTMKTLPANMRRAAAKGFINATDCADYLTKKGMPFRDAYKLTGCMVSDCIAKDKTLEELTLDEFKGYSALFENDIYDAIDLVKCCEGRTSYGGPSEASVNNQIALANAQLDAWEEKNA
;
A
#
# COMPACT_ATOMS: atom_id res chain seq x y z
N PRO A 1 3.96 16.94 0.91
CA PRO A 1 5.29 16.53 1.37
C PRO A 1 5.41 15.01 1.44
N GLY A 2 6.53 14.45 0.97
CA GLY A 2 6.91 13.06 1.19
C GLY A 2 7.61 12.92 2.55
N TYR A 3 7.36 11.81 3.24
CA TYR A 3 7.84 11.56 4.59
C TYR A 3 8.79 10.35 4.64
N THR A 4 9.81 10.45 5.47
CA THR A 4 10.58 9.33 6.03
C THR A 4 10.70 9.54 7.54
N HIS A 5 10.58 8.49 8.34
CA HIS A 5 10.59 8.59 9.81
C HIS A 5 9.55 9.58 10.38
N LEU A 6 8.43 9.79 9.69
CA LEU A 6 7.45 10.85 9.95
C LEU A 6 8.03 12.27 9.95
N GLN A 7 9.21 12.46 9.35
CA GLN A 7 9.79 13.78 9.08
C GLN A 7 9.56 14.14 7.60
N ARG A 8 9.33 15.42 7.33
CA ARG A 8 9.20 15.94 5.97
C ARG A 8 10.53 15.80 5.24
N ALA A 9 10.53 15.09 4.13
CA ALA A 9 11.77 14.68 3.46
C ALA A 9 11.93 15.31 2.08
N GLN A 10 11.05 14.99 1.14
CA GLN A 10 11.16 15.45 -0.24
C GLN A 10 9.78 15.83 -0.82
N PRO A 11 9.73 16.71 -1.84
CA PRO A 11 8.50 17.01 -2.54
C PRO A 11 8.08 15.83 -3.42
N ILE A 12 6.82 15.42 -3.25
CA ILE A 12 6.14 14.43 -4.09
C ILE A 12 4.74 14.94 -4.44
N THR A 13 4.07 14.30 -5.39
CA THR A 13 2.64 14.51 -5.59
C THR A 13 1.84 13.55 -4.71
N PHE A 14 0.60 13.92 -4.39
CA PHE A 14 -0.32 13.01 -3.67
C PHE A 14 -0.66 11.78 -4.52
N GLY A 15 -0.79 11.97 -5.84
CA GLY A 15 -0.95 10.86 -6.78
C GLY A 15 0.20 9.84 -6.72
N HIS A 16 1.44 10.31 -6.61
CA HIS A 16 2.60 9.43 -6.44
C HIS A 16 2.51 8.58 -5.17
N ALA A 17 2.07 9.18 -4.05
CA ALA A 17 1.86 8.44 -2.81
C ALA A 17 0.77 7.36 -2.95
N LEU A 18 -0.36 7.68 -3.61
CA LEU A 18 -1.43 6.71 -3.86
C LEU A 18 -0.99 5.59 -4.82
N MET A 19 -0.19 5.89 -5.84
CA MET A 19 0.34 4.88 -6.76
C MET A 19 1.28 3.88 -6.09
N ALA A 20 1.91 4.22 -4.97
CA ALA A 20 2.65 3.24 -4.17
C ALA A 20 1.72 2.15 -3.61
N TYR A 21 0.54 2.52 -3.13
CA TYR A 21 -0.47 1.56 -2.65
C TYR A 21 -1.13 0.79 -3.80
N ALA A 22 -1.43 1.44 -4.91
CA ALA A 22 -1.89 0.74 -6.13
C ALA A 22 -0.90 -0.36 -6.55
N SER A 23 0.40 -0.06 -6.54
CA SER A 23 1.45 -1.04 -6.84
C SER A 23 1.51 -2.20 -5.83
N MET A 24 1.20 -1.96 -4.55
CA MET A 24 1.09 -3.03 -3.55
C MET A 24 -0.10 -3.94 -3.84
N LEU A 25 -1.27 -3.36 -4.11
CA LEU A 25 -2.50 -4.11 -4.40
C LEU A 25 -2.41 -4.90 -5.72
N LEU A 26 -1.73 -4.39 -6.74
CA LEU A 26 -1.46 -5.15 -7.97
C LEU A 26 -0.60 -6.40 -7.68
N ARG A 27 0.38 -6.31 -6.79
CA ARG A 27 1.13 -7.50 -6.35
C ARG A 27 0.28 -8.45 -5.52
N ASP A 28 -0.72 -7.94 -4.79
CA ASP A 28 -1.66 -8.79 -4.05
C ASP A 28 -2.59 -9.54 -5.01
N LEU A 29 -3.08 -8.88 -6.06
CA LEU A 29 -3.85 -9.52 -7.12
C LEU A 29 -3.09 -10.71 -7.72
N GLN A 30 -1.79 -10.54 -8.05
CA GLN A 30 -0.94 -11.62 -8.54
C GLN A 30 -0.79 -12.78 -7.53
N ARG A 31 -0.71 -12.48 -6.21
CA ARG A 31 -0.66 -13.51 -5.17
C ARG A 31 -1.95 -14.32 -5.11
N PHE A 32 -3.10 -13.67 -5.27
CA PHE A 32 -4.39 -14.38 -5.35
C PHE A 32 -4.47 -15.26 -6.60
N GLU A 33 -4.02 -14.78 -7.77
CA GLU A 33 -3.95 -15.60 -8.98
C GLU A 33 -3.07 -16.85 -8.77
N ASP A 34 -1.88 -16.67 -8.20
CA ASP A 34 -0.95 -17.77 -7.93
C ASP A 34 -1.53 -18.79 -6.95
N ALA A 35 -2.21 -18.33 -5.88
CA ALA A 35 -2.87 -19.21 -4.92
C ALA A 35 -4.04 -19.97 -5.57
N THR A 36 -4.88 -19.29 -6.35
CA THR A 36 -5.99 -19.91 -7.09
C THR A 36 -5.50 -20.95 -8.07
N ALA A 37 -4.45 -20.65 -8.84
CA ALA A 37 -3.88 -21.62 -9.80
C ALA A 37 -3.40 -22.92 -9.13
N ARG A 38 -2.84 -22.83 -7.92
CA ARG A 38 -2.45 -24.04 -7.15
C ARG A 38 -3.66 -24.73 -6.54
N MET A 39 -4.65 -23.99 -6.08
CA MET A 39 -5.90 -24.54 -5.56
C MET A 39 -6.65 -25.36 -6.63
N ASP A 40 -6.71 -24.85 -7.85
CA ASP A 40 -7.41 -25.47 -8.99
C ASP A 40 -6.60 -26.60 -9.66
N ALA A 41 -5.35 -26.79 -9.26
CA ALA A 41 -4.48 -27.77 -9.89
C ALA A 41 -4.92 -29.22 -9.64
N GLN A 42 -5.44 -29.54 -8.45
CA GLN A 42 -5.67 -30.93 -8.04
C GLN A 42 -7.00 -31.12 -7.29
N CYS A 43 -7.86 -31.97 -7.85
CA CYS A 43 -9.13 -32.36 -7.25
C CYS A 43 -8.96 -33.48 -6.19
N PRO A 44 -9.35 -33.30 -4.93
CA PRO A 44 -9.24 -34.31 -3.90
C PRO A 44 -10.32 -35.41 -3.98
N LEU A 45 -11.45 -35.15 -4.68
CA LEU A 45 -12.57 -36.08 -4.70
C LEU A 45 -12.21 -37.43 -5.30
N GLY A 46 -12.74 -38.47 -4.69
CA GLY A 46 -12.44 -39.87 -5.02
C GLY A 46 -11.23 -40.43 -4.28
N SER A 47 -10.58 -39.66 -3.40
CA SER A 47 -9.52 -40.16 -2.51
C SER A 47 -10.05 -41.14 -1.43
N GLY A 48 -11.35 -41.18 -1.20
CA GLY A 48 -11.98 -41.96 -0.13
C GLY A 48 -11.53 -41.47 1.25
N ALA A 49 -11.40 -42.36 2.22
CA ALA A 49 -10.89 -42.02 3.52
C ALA A 49 -9.37 -41.74 3.52
N LEU A 50 -8.60 -42.48 2.67
CA LEU A 50 -7.16 -42.31 2.47
C LEU A 50 -6.58 -43.20 1.31
N ALA A 51 -7.27 -44.27 0.95
CA ALA A 51 -6.75 -45.33 0.06
C ALA A 51 -7.58 -45.47 -1.23
N GLY A 52 -8.33 -44.46 -1.63
CA GLY A 52 -9.25 -44.52 -2.76
C GLY A 52 -10.39 -45.50 -2.51
N THR A 53 -10.77 -46.24 -3.54
CA THR A 53 -11.90 -47.20 -3.51
C THR A 53 -11.68 -48.33 -4.49
N THR A 54 -12.38 -49.45 -4.25
CA THR A 54 -12.42 -50.60 -5.17
C THR A 54 -13.48 -50.42 -6.29
N TYR A 55 -14.32 -49.39 -6.20
CA TYR A 55 -15.29 -49.09 -7.24
C TYR A 55 -14.63 -48.37 -8.44
N PRO A 56 -15.13 -48.60 -9.69
CA PRO A 56 -14.58 -47.98 -10.89
C PRO A 56 -14.99 -46.50 -11.00
N LEU A 57 -14.43 -45.66 -10.17
CA LEU A 57 -14.64 -44.20 -10.22
C LEU A 57 -13.80 -43.58 -11.34
N ASP A 58 -14.42 -42.69 -12.10
CA ASP A 58 -13.71 -41.80 -13.03
C ASP A 58 -13.38 -40.47 -12.34
N ARG A 59 -12.22 -40.41 -11.71
CA ARG A 59 -11.73 -39.22 -11.02
C ARG A 59 -11.37 -38.10 -11.98
N GLN A 60 -10.95 -38.43 -13.22
CA GLN A 60 -10.65 -37.44 -14.25
C GLN A 60 -11.94 -36.68 -14.66
N PHE A 61 -13.00 -37.42 -14.95
CA PHE A 61 -14.30 -36.83 -15.23
C PHE A 61 -14.77 -35.89 -14.09
N THR A 62 -14.59 -36.31 -12.84
CA THR A 62 -14.96 -35.50 -11.68
C THR A 62 -14.15 -34.18 -11.60
N ALA A 63 -12.82 -34.29 -11.79
CA ALA A 63 -11.95 -33.12 -11.79
C ALA A 63 -12.33 -32.12 -12.91
N GLU A 64 -12.52 -32.59 -14.12
CA GLU A 64 -12.92 -31.78 -15.28
C GLU A 64 -14.27 -31.09 -15.05
N LYS A 65 -15.27 -31.80 -14.52
CA LYS A 65 -16.60 -31.23 -14.25
C LYS A 65 -16.61 -30.17 -13.15
N LEU A 66 -15.63 -30.19 -12.26
CA LEU A 66 -15.47 -29.21 -11.19
C LEU A 66 -14.45 -28.10 -11.53
N GLY A 67 -13.87 -28.14 -12.73
CA GLY A 67 -12.92 -27.11 -13.18
C GLY A 67 -11.48 -27.29 -12.68
N PHE A 68 -11.14 -28.44 -12.08
CA PHE A 68 -9.76 -28.74 -11.67
C PHE A 68 -8.94 -29.27 -12.86
N ALA A 69 -7.64 -28.98 -12.84
CA ALA A 69 -6.74 -29.42 -13.91
C ALA A 69 -6.55 -30.96 -13.93
N ALA A 70 -6.52 -31.62 -12.76
CA ALA A 70 -6.35 -33.06 -12.63
C ALA A 70 -6.85 -33.57 -11.26
N PRO A 71 -7.11 -34.86 -11.08
CA PRO A 71 -7.26 -35.43 -9.75
C PRO A 71 -5.92 -35.48 -8.99
N CYS A 72 -5.96 -35.44 -7.65
CA CYS A 72 -4.77 -35.63 -6.82
C CYS A 72 -4.08 -36.95 -7.14
N ALA A 73 -2.77 -36.89 -7.33
CA ALA A 73 -1.95 -38.06 -7.70
C ALA A 73 -1.84 -39.11 -6.57
N ASN A 74 -1.97 -38.66 -5.32
CA ASN A 74 -1.93 -39.54 -4.14
C ASN A 74 -3.18 -39.34 -3.30
N SER A 75 -3.94 -40.41 -3.03
CA SER A 75 -5.21 -40.31 -2.31
C SER A 75 -5.06 -39.96 -0.82
N LEU A 76 -3.91 -40.31 -0.24
CA LEU A 76 -3.63 -40.03 1.18
C LEU A 76 -3.29 -38.53 1.38
N ASP A 77 -2.53 -37.98 0.44
CA ASP A 77 -2.25 -36.55 0.36
C ASP A 77 -3.53 -35.74 0.08
N GLY A 78 -4.33 -36.19 -0.90
CA GLY A 78 -5.59 -35.50 -1.25
C GLY A 78 -6.61 -35.38 -0.13
N VAL A 79 -6.58 -36.29 0.88
CA VAL A 79 -7.40 -36.18 2.09
C VAL A 79 -6.77 -35.23 3.11
N SER A 80 -5.45 -35.19 3.18
CA SER A 80 -4.67 -34.49 4.21
C SER A 80 -4.34 -33.03 3.86
N ASP A 81 -4.27 -32.70 2.58
CA ASP A 81 -3.84 -31.38 2.13
C ASP A 81 -4.74 -30.25 2.63
N ARG A 82 -4.12 -29.19 3.13
CA ARG A 82 -4.72 -27.88 3.49
C ARG A 82 -3.81 -26.72 3.06
N ASP A 83 -2.80 -26.98 2.21
CA ASP A 83 -1.88 -25.95 1.74
C ASP A 83 -2.63 -24.82 1.04
N PHE A 84 -3.67 -25.15 0.26
CA PHE A 84 -4.52 -24.15 -0.41
C PHE A 84 -5.19 -23.16 0.56
N CYS A 85 -5.62 -23.61 1.73
CA CYS A 85 -6.17 -22.73 2.77
C CYS A 85 -5.09 -21.81 3.35
N ILE A 86 -3.90 -22.34 3.61
CA ILE A 86 -2.77 -21.61 4.18
C ILE A 86 -2.24 -20.59 3.17
N GLU A 87 -2.11 -20.96 1.91
CA GLU A 87 -1.66 -20.06 0.84
C GLU A 87 -2.65 -18.92 0.64
N LEU A 88 -3.95 -19.20 0.59
CA LEU A 88 -4.99 -18.17 0.48
C LEU A 88 -4.98 -17.26 1.70
N ALA A 89 -4.96 -17.79 2.92
CA ALA A 89 -4.91 -17.00 4.15
C ALA A 89 -3.63 -16.14 4.22
N ASN A 90 -2.51 -16.64 3.68
CA ASN A 90 -1.28 -15.87 3.57
C ASN A 90 -1.40 -14.70 2.59
N ALA A 91 -1.99 -14.93 1.40
CA ALA A 91 -2.26 -13.87 0.43
C ALA A 91 -3.18 -12.79 1.03
N ILE A 92 -4.27 -13.22 1.70
CA ILE A 92 -5.19 -12.35 2.43
C ILE A 92 -4.44 -11.54 3.50
N SER A 93 -3.58 -12.18 4.29
CA SER A 93 -2.80 -11.52 5.34
C SER A 93 -1.87 -10.43 4.80
N ILE A 94 -1.23 -10.65 3.65
CA ILE A 94 -0.37 -9.64 3.00
C ILE A 94 -1.22 -8.48 2.49
N CYS A 95 -2.36 -8.75 1.85
CA CYS A 95 -3.28 -7.72 1.39
C CYS A 95 -3.79 -6.86 2.57
N MET A 96 -4.22 -7.49 3.66
CA MET A 96 -4.65 -6.80 4.88
C MET A 96 -3.53 -5.96 5.50
N MET A 97 -2.27 -6.41 5.42
CA MET A 97 -1.11 -5.61 5.85
C MET A 97 -0.98 -4.33 5.01
N HIS A 98 -1.17 -4.41 3.69
CA HIS A 98 -1.15 -3.24 2.82
C HIS A 98 -2.32 -2.30 3.12
N LEU A 99 -3.54 -2.83 3.33
CA LEU A 99 -4.71 -2.04 3.73
C LEU A 99 -4.51 -1.39 5.11
N SER A 100 -3.88 -2.07 6.05
CA SER A 100 -3.53 -1.52 7.36
C SER A 100 -2.56 -0.35 7.25
N ARG A 101 -1.54 -0.44 6.41
CA ARG A 101 -0.60 0.65 6.15
C ARG A 101 -1.28 1.86 5.51
N LEU A 102 -2.12 1.62 4.50
CA LEU A 102 -2.92 2.68 3.88
C LEU A 102 -3.85 3.34 4.91
N SER A 103 -4.48 2.54 5.76
CA SER A 103 -5.34 3.04 6.84
C SER A 103 -4.60 3.96 7.80
N GLU A 104 -3.36 3.61 8.20
CA GLU A 104 -2.53 4.47 9.04
C GLU A 104 -2.19 5.80 8.37
N GLU A 105 -1.83 5.79 7.08
CA GLU A 105 -1.60 7.02 6.31
C GLU A 105 -2.86 7.90 6.28
N ILE A 106 -4.03 7.33 6.02
CA ILE A 106 -5.31 8.05 5.99
C ILE A 106 -5.61 8.66 7.37
N ILE A 107 -5.39 7.92 8.46
CA ILE A 107 -5.55 8.43 9.83
C ILE A 107 -4.65 9.64 10.07
N LEU A 108 -3.38 9.55 9.70
CA LEU A 108 -2.44 10.66 9.79
C LEU A 108 -2.90 11.84 8.93
N TRP A 109 -3.25 11.60 7.66
CA TRP A 109 -3.63 12.66 6.73
C TRP A 109 -4.91 13.40 7.14
N CYS A 110 -5.87 12.76 7.79
CA CYS A 110 -7.09 13.41 8.26
C CYS A 110 -6.99 13.97 9.69
N SER A 111 -5.89 13.74 10.43
CA SER A 111 -5.67 14.33 11.73
C SER A 111 -5.65 15.87 11.67
N TRP A 112 -5.92 16.54 12.79
CA TRP A 112 -5.87 18.00 12.88
C TRP A 112 -4.49 18.58 12.58
N GLU A 113 -3.45 17.85 12.93
CA GLU A 113 -2.05 18.23 12.76
C GLU A 113 -1.63 18.23 11.29
N PHE A 114 -2.08 17.22 10.51
CA PHE A 114 -1.79 17.15 9.07
C PHE A 114 -2.86 17.86 8.24
N LYS A 115 -4.10 17.49 8.40
CA LYS A 115 -5.26 18.05 7.67
C LYS A 115 -5.04 18.08 6.15
N PHE A 116 -4.54 16.99 5.58
CA PHE A 116 -4.26 16.83 4.15
C PHE A 116 -5.46 16.34 3.36
N ILE A 117 -6.33 15.60 4.04
CA ILE A 117 -7.56 15.05 3.47
C ILE A 117 -8.73 15.26 4.44
N GLU A 118 -9.91 15.05 3.90
CA GLU A 118 -11.15 14.92 4.65
C GLU A 118 -11.94 13.71 4.12
N LEU A 119 -12.35 12.82 5.03
CA LEU A 119 -13.22 11.70 4.71
C LEU A 119 -14.68 12.14 4.68
N ASP A 120 -15.50 11.47 3.87
CA ASP A 120 -16.94 11.68 3.86
C ASP A 120 -17.56 11.26 5.20
N ASP A 121 -18.68 11.88 5.57
CA ASP A 121 -19.40 11.60 6.82
C ASP A 121 -19.89 10.16 6.90
N ALA A 122 -20.15 9.52 5.76
CA ALA A 122 -20.55 8.12 5.70
C ALA A 122 -19.48 7.15 6.20
N PHE A 123 -18.20 7.57 6.24
CA PHE A 123 -17.05 6.75 6.66
C PHE A 123 -16.36 7.27 7.91
N THR A 124 -17.06 8.10 8.68
CA THR A 124 -16.54 8.68 9.92
C THR A 124 -17.61 8.68 10.99
N THR A 125 -17.21 8.65 12.25
CA THR A 125 -18.15 8.85 13.36
C THR A 125 -17.88 10.17 14.07
N GLY A 126 -18.96 10.85 14.44
CA GLY A 126 -18.92 12.02 15.30
C GLY A 126 -18.77 11.64 16.78
N SER A 127 -18.64 12.66 17.60
CA SER A 127 -18.72 12.51 19.06
C SER A 127 -20.08 13.01 19.55
N SER A 128 -20.69 12.28 20.48
CA SER A 128 -21.94 12.71 21.13
C SER A 128 -21.77 13.97 22.02
N ILE A 129 -20.52 14.32 22.35
CA ILE A 129 -20.20 15.41 23.29
C ILE A 129 -19.42 16.51 22.58
N MET A 130 -18.60 16.18 21.58
CA MET A 130 -17.71 17.10 20.88
C MET A 130 -18.16 17.29 19.44
N PRO A 131 -18.96 18.31 19.11
CA PRO A 131 -19.58 18.44 17.78
C PRO A 131 -18.58 18.65 16.64
N GLN A 132 -17.37 19.11 16.94
CA GLN A 132 -16.30 19.30 15.96
C GLN A 132 -15.49 18.03 15.65
N LYS A 133 -15.67 16.96 16.45
CA LYS A 133 -14.86 15.74 16.34
C LYS A 133 -15.40 14.80 15.27
N LYS A 134 -14.54 14.42 14.36
CA LYS A 134 -14.81 13.52 13.25
C LYS A 134 -13.72 12.43 13.24
N ASN A 135 -14.09 11.20 13.54
CA ASN A 135 -13.14 10.11 13.73
C ASN A 135 -13.02 9.27 12.46
N PRO A 136 -11.82 8.91 12.00
CA PRO A 136 -11.60 8.01 10.88
C PRO A 136 -11.69 6.53 11.30
N ASP A 137 -12.75 6.16 12.00
CA ASP A 137 -12.90 4.86 12.67
C ASP A 137 -13.00 3.68 11.71
N VAL A 138 -13.47 3.88 10.48
CA VAL A 138 -13.43 2.84 9.44
C VAL A 138 -11.99 2.38 9.19
N THR A 139 -11.05 3.31 9.06
CA THR A 139 -9.63 2.96 8.87
C THR A 139 -9.01 2.34 10.11
N GLU A 140 -9.42 2.76 11.30
CA GLU A 140 -9.00 2.13 12.56
C GLU A 140 -9.48 0.68 12.65
N LEU A 141 -10.73 0.42 12.23
CA LEU A 141 -11.30 -0.93 12.20
C LEU A 141 -10.59 -1.84 11.19
N ILE A 142 -10.24 -1.34 9.99
CA ILE A 142 -9.46 -2.09 9.00
C ILE A 142 -8.09 -2.47 9.59
N ARG A 143 -7.41 -1.51 10.21
CA ARG A 143 -6.13 -1.75 10.90
C ARG A 143 -6.27 -2.79 12.02
N GLY A 144 -7.32 -2.73 12.82
CA GLY A 144 -7.61 -3.70 13.87
C GLY A 144 -7.91 -5.11 13.34
N LYS A 145 -8.73 -5.21 12.28
CA LYS A 145 -9.08 -6.48 11.61
C LYS A 145 -7.87 -7.19 10.99
N THR A 146 -6.84 -6.49 10.63
CA THR A 146 -5.58 -7.09 10.14
C THR A 146 -4.97 -8.05 11.15
N GLY A 147 -4.99 -7.71 12.45
CA GLY A 147 -4.51 -8.60 13.50
C GLY A 147 -5.36 -9.88 13.63
N ARG A 148 -6.68 -9.79 13.39
CA ARG A 148 -7.59 -10.94 13.38
C ARG A 148 -7.21 -11.90 12.25
N VAL A 149 -7.05 -11.42 11.03
CA VAL A 149 -6.66 -12.24 9.88
C VAL A 149 -5.28 -12.90 10.06
N TYR A 150 -4.33 -12.23 10.72
CA TYR A 150 -3.07 -12.88 11.11
C TYR A 150 -3.29 -14.03 12.09
N GLY A 151 -4.27 -13.89 13.00
CA GLY A 151 -4.69 -14.96 13.89
C GLY A 151 -5.21 -16.16 13.10
N ASP A 152 -6.03 -15.96 12.07
CA ASP A 152 -6.59 -17.01 11.23
C ASP A 152 -5.49 -17.78 10.49
N LEU A 153 -4.55 -17.09 9.84
CA LEU A 153 -3.37 -17.71 9.21
C LEU A 153 -2.58 -18.54 10.24
N ASN A 154 -2.32 -17.96 11.41
CA ASN A 154 -1.59 -18.67 12.45
C ASN A 154 -2.34 -19.90 12.94
N THR A 155 -3.68 -19.84 13.04
CA THR A 155 -4.54 -20.97 13.41
C THR A 155 -4.36 -22.12 12.42
N LEU A 156 -4.41 -21.84 11.11
CA LEU A 156 -4.22 -22.86 10.06
C LEU A 156 -2.82 -23.51 10.14
N LEU A 157 -1.77 -22.70 10.31
CA LEU A 157 -0.39 -23.20 10.44
C LEU A 157 -0.21 -24.07 11.69
N VAL A 158 -0.77 -23.64 12.83
CA VAL A 158 -0.69 -24.39 14.09
C VAL A 158 -1.51 -25.66 14.04
N MET A 159 -2.71 -25.62 13.42
CA MET A 159 -3.56 -26.80 13.23
C MET A 159 -2.83 -27.90 12.46
N MET A 160 -2.17 -27.56 11.34
CA MET A 160 -1.52 -28.55 10.48
C MET A 160 -0.18 -29.06 11.02
N LYS A 161 0.49 -28.27 11.87
CA LYS A 161 1.80 -28.69 12.39
C LYS A 161 1.67 -29.94 13.28
N GLY A 162 2.46 -30.97 12.98
CA GLY A 162 2.65 -32.12 13.88
C GLY A 162 1.52 -33.15 13.90
N ILE A 163 0.45 -32.98 13.12
CA ILE A 163 -0.57 -34.02 12.96
C ILE A 163 -0.09 -35.08 11.96
N PRO A 164 -0.41 -36.37 12.17
CA PRO A 164 -0.07 -37.44 11.24
C PRO A 164 -1.04 -37.47 10.06
N LEU A 165 -0.65 -38.18 9.00
CA LEU A 165 -1.56 -38.54 7.91
C LEU A 165 -2.64 -39.52 8.42
N ALA A 166 -3.85 -39.61 7.85
CA ALA A 166 -4.34 -38.80 6.75
C ALA A 166 -5.22 -37.67 7.25
N TYR A 167 -6.22 -37.97 8.04
CA TYR A 167 -7.21 -37.05 8.59
C TYR A 167 -7.28 -37.13 10.11
N ASN A 168 -7.28 -35.99 10.75
CA ASN A 168 -7.52 -35.82 12.17
C ASN A 168 -8.59 -34.75 12.40
N LYS A 169 -9.32 -34.82 13.50
CA LYS A 169 -10.40 -33.86 13.81
C LYS A 169 -9.92 -32.43 13.95
N ASP A 170 -8.64 -32.22 14.27
CA ASP A 170 -7.99 -30.91 14.27
C ASP A 170 -8.25 -30.13 12.96
N MET A 171 -8.29 -30.81 11.83
CA MET A 171 -8.54 -30.21 10.51
C MET A 171 -9.93 -29.60 10.34
N GLN A 172 -10.86 -29.79 11.28
CA GLN A 172 -12.16 -29.13 11.21
C GLN A 172 -12.11 -27.63 11.55
N GLU A 173 -11.03 -27.22 12.23
CA GLU A 173 -10.78 -25.80 12.55
C GLU A 173 -10.37 -24.98 11.30
N ASP A 174 -10.13 -25.62 10.14
CA ASP A 174 -9.78 -24.94 8.89
C ASP A 174 -10.88 -24.00 8.43
N LYS A 175 -12.14 -24.40 8.56
CA LYS A 175 -13.31 -23.70 7.99
C LYS A 175 -13.55 -22.35 8.66
N GLU A 176 -13.53 -22.33 9.99
CA GLU A 176 -13.78 -21.09 10.73
C GLU A 176 -12.68 -20.06 10.41
N ALA A 177 -11.40 -20.47 10.42
CA ALA A 177 -10.29 -19.58 10.16
C ALA A 177 -10.29 -19.03 8.73
N ILE A 178 -10.45 -19.91 7.71
CA ILE A 178 -10.38 -19.44 6.32
C ILE A 178 -11.61 -18.61 5.93
N PHE A 179 -12.80 -18.99 6.37
CA PHE A 179 -14.02 -18.24 6.07
C PHE A 179 -13.98 -16.85 6.72
N ASP A 180 -13.53 -16.77 7.97
CA ASP A 180 -13.37 -15.49 8.65
C ASP A 180 -12.37 -14.58 7.96
N ALA A 181 -11.24 -15.12 7.50
CA ALA A 181 -10.24 -14.36 6.77
C ALA A 181 -10.80 -13.80 5.46
N VAL A 182 -11.53 -14.63 4.67
CA VAL A 182 -12.16 -14.22 3.41
C VAL A 182 -13.23 -13.15 3.66
N ASP A 183 -14.17 -13.40 4.53
CA ASP A 183 -15.27 -12.47 4.85
C ASP A 183 -14.72 -11.12 5.36
N THR A 184 -13.67 -11.18 6.17
CA THR A 184 -13.03 -9.98 6.72
C THR A 184 -12.34 -9.16 5.63
N LEU A 185 -11.62 -9.80 4.71
CA LEU A 185 -11.00 -9.10 3.57
C LEU A 185 -12.08 -8.48 2.66
N GLU A 186 -13.10 -9.26 2.29
CA GLU A 186 -14.21 -8.75 1.46
C GLU A 186 -14.87 -7.52 2.07
N LEU A 187 -15.19 -7.57 3.37
CA LEU A 187 -15.78 -6.45 4.07
C LEU A 187 -14.87 -5.22 4.04
N CYS A 188 -13.57 -5.39 4.25
CA CYS A 188 -12.60 -4.31 4.21
C CYS A 188 -12.50 -3.68 2.82
N LEU A 189 -12.43 -4.49 1.75
CA LEU A 189 -12.36 -4.01 0.37
C LEU A 189 -13.65 -3.28 -0.04
N LYS A 190 -14.82 -3.84 0.28
CA LYS A 190 -16.13 -3.22 0.01
C LYS A 190 -16.31 -1.88 0.73
N THR A 191 -15.58 -1.66 1.82
CA THR A 191 -15.69 -0.43 2.61
C THR A 191 -14.62 0.60 2.23
N VAL A 192 -13.36 0.17 2.02
CA VAL A 192 -12.27 1.09 1.69
C VAL A 192 -12.42 1.72 0.31
N THR A 193 -12.97 0.97 -0.65
CA THR A 193 -13.13 1.45 -2.04
C THR A 193 -14.00 2.72 -2.11
N PRO A 194 -15.27 2.73 -1.66
CA PRO A 194 -16.08 3.95 -1.70
C PRO A 194 -15.58 5.04 -0.74
N MET A 195 -14.87 4.69 0.32
CA MET A 195 -14.23 5.67 1.20
C MET A 195 -13.13 6.45 0.46
N LEU A 196 -12.30 5.77 -0.33
CA LEU A 196 -11.28 6.41 -1.16
C LEU A 196 -11.88 7.25 -2.28
N ASP A 197 -12.96 6.78 -2.91
CA ASP A 197 -13.66 7.47 -4.00
C ASP A 197 -14.27 8.80 -3.55
N THR A 198 -14.75 8.86 -2.31
CA THR A 198 -15.38 10.07 -1.73
C THR A 198 -14.42 10.95 -0.94
N MET A 199 -13.17 10.54 -0.79
CA MET A 199 -12.14 11.27 -0.05
C MET A 199 -11.81 12.61 -0.71
N LYS A 200 -11.85 13.69 0.07
CA LYS A 200 -11.50 15.04 -0.39
C LYS A 200 -10.05 15.37 -0.04
N THR A 201 -9.28 15.80 -1.03
CA THR A 201 -7.93 16.31 -0.82
C THR A 201 -7.93 17.78 -0.46
N LEU A 202 -6.99 18.22 0.36
CA LEU A 202 -6.82 19.60 0.81
C LEU A 202 -5.44 20.14 0.35
N PRO A 203 -5.26 20.45 -0.95
CA PRO A 203 -3.96 20.78 -1.53
C PRO A 203 -3.27 21.97 -0.89
N ALA A 204 -4.03 22.99 -0.46
CA ALA A 204 -3.48 24.17 0.20
C ALA A 204 -2.76 23.82 1.52
N ASN A 205 -3.29 22.86 2.28
CA ASN A 205 -2.67 22.40 3.51
C ASN A 205 -1.40 21.58 3.22
N MET A 206 -1.46 20.69 2.21
CA MET A 206 -0.30 19.92 1.76
C MET A 206 0.82 20.85 1.28
N ARG A 207 0.49 21.87 0.46
CA ARG A 207 1.45 22.86 -0.06
C ARG A 207 2.11 23.64 1.08
N ARG A 208 1.32 24.12 2.05
CA ARG A 208 1.83 24.84 3.22
C ARG A 208 2.77 23.96 4.07
N ALA A 209 2.39 22.71 4.29
CA ALA A 209 3.22 21.76 5.03
C ALA A 209 4.52 21.46 4.28
N ALA A 210 4.49 21.37 2.95
CA ALA A 210 5.66 21.17 2.11
C ALA A 210 6.63 22.36 2.21
N ALA A 211 6.16 23.60 2.06
CA ALA A 211 6.97 24.80 2.14
C ALA A 211 7.66 24.95 3.51
N LYS A 212 6.91 24.81 4.61
CA LYS A 212 7.45 24.89 5.97
C LYS A 212 8.35 23.69 6.37
N GLY A 213 8.49 22.69 5.52
CA GLY A 213 9.33 21.52 5.76
C GLY A 213 10.74 21.61 5.18
N PHE A 214 11.06 22.70 4.47
CA PHE A 214 12.33 22.85 3.75
C PHE A 214 12.69 21.66 2.86
N ILE A 215 11.68 20.98 2.32
CA ILE A 215 11.85 19.76 1.53
C ILE A 215 12.50 20.02 0.16
N ASN A 216 12.61 21.28 -0.23
CA ASN A 216 13.34 21.79 -1.39
C ASN A 216 14.80 22.21 -1.06
N ALA A 217 15.26 21.99 0.18
CA ALA A 217 16.64 22.31 0.56
C ALA A 217 17.67 21.48 -0.24
N THR A 218 17.35 20.23 -0.56
CA THR A 218 18.20 19.41 -1.43
C THR A 218 18.32 20.02 -2.82
N ASP A 219 17.21 20.50 -3.38
CA ASP A 219 17.19 21.15 -4.70
C ASP A 219 17.99 22.47 -4.70
N CYS A 220 18.00 23.20 -3.57
CA CYS A 220 18.86 24.37 -3.36
C CYS A 220 20.36 23.99 -3.35
N ALA A 221 20.72 22.92 -2.67
CA ALA A 221 22.10 22.41 -2.66
C ALA A 221 22.52 21.90 -4.04
N ASP A 222 21.64 21.22 -4.77
CA ASP A 222 21.85 20.73 -6.12
C ASP A 222 22.05 21.91 -7.11
N TYR A 223 21.29 23.01 -6.94
CA TYR A 223 21.46 24.23 -7.71
C TYR A 223 22.88 24.79 -7.56
N LEU A 224 23.37 24.93 -6.35
CA LEU A 224 24.74 25.40 -6.10
C LEU A 224 25.79 24.45 -6.67
N THR A 225 25.53 23.15 -6.61
CA THR A 225 26.43 22.12 -7.16
C THR A 225 26.50 22.23 -8.69
N LYS A 226 25.36 22.43 -9.35
CA LYS A 226 25.31 22.68 -10.80
C LYS A 226 26.02 23.97 -11.22
N LYS A 227 26.09 24.97 -10.32
CA LYS A 227 26.85 26.22 -10.52
C LYS A 227 28.34 26.08 -10.15
N GLY A 228 28.82 24.87 -9.82
CA GLY A 228 30.24 24.56 -9.62
C GLY A 228 30.72 24.50 -8.15
N MET A 229 29.82 24.64 -7.18
CA MET A 229 30.17 24.44 -5.77
C MET A 229 30.29 22.94 -5.47
N PRO A 230 31.36 22.48 -4.74
CA PRO A 230 31.41 21.09 -4.28
C PRO A 230 30.17 20.73 -3.44
N PHE A 231 29.59 19.57 -3.66
CA PHE A 231 28.31 19.15 -3.00
C PHE A 231 28.39 19.26 -1.47
N ARG A 232 29.52 18.88 -0.85
CA ARG A 232 29.67 18.97 0.60
C ARG A 232 29.57 20.42 1.12
N ASP A 233 30.06 21.38 0.37
CA ASP A 233 30.02 22.79 0.74
C ASP A 233 28.62 23.37 0.45
N ALA A 234 28.01 23.02 -0.67
CA ALA A 234 26.61 23.34 -1.00
C ALA A 234 25.65 22.83 0.09
N TYR A 235 25.81 21.57 0.52
CA TYR A 235 25.03 20.96 1.59
C TYR A 235 25.17 21.74 2.91
N LYS A 236 26.40 22.05 3.34
CA LYS A 236 26.64 22.81 4.58
C LYS A 236 26.04 24.21 4.50
N LEU A 237 26.24 24.89 3.37
CA LEU A 237 25.72 26.24 3.18
C LEU A 237 24.18 26.25 3.23
N THR A 238 23.55 25.34 2.53
CA THR A 238 22.08 25.19 2.54
C THR A 238 21.57 24.85 3.95
N GLY A 239 22.29 24.03 4.71
CA GLY A 239 21.96 23.74 6.10
C GLY A 239 21.99 24.99 7.00
N CYS A 240 22.96 25.88 6.83
CA CYS A 240 23.02 27.17 7.52
C CYS A 240 21.81 28.06 7.12
N MET A 241 21.50 28.12 5.80
CA MET A 241 20.35 28.88 5.30
C MET A 241 19.02 28.40 5.92
N VAL A 242 18.82 27.06 5.98
CA VAL A 242 17.64 26.46 6.59
C VAL A 242 17.56 26.83 8.09
N SER A 243 18.66 26.76 8.83
CA SER A 243 18.72 27.16 10.24
C SER A 243 18.34 28.63 10.45
N ASP A 244 18.87 29.52 9.61
CA ASP A 244 18.56 30.96 9.67
C ASP A 244 17.09 31.24 9.29
N CYS A 245 16.57 30.52 8.31
CA CYS A 245 15.14 30.62 7.93
C CYS A 245 14.22 30.19 9.08
N ILE A 246 14.54 29.08 9.75
CA ILE A 246 13.79 28.60 10.92
C ILE A 246 13.82 29.67 12.03
N ALA A 247 14.97 30.26 12.32
CA ALA A 247 15.10 31.30 13.35
C ALA A 247 14.30 32.56 13.03
N LYS A 248 14.04 32.84 11.75
CA LYS A 248 13.28 34.01 11.26
C LYS A 248 11.82 33.69 10.90
N ASP A 249 11.33 32.48 11.14
CA ASP A 249 10.02 31.96 10.69
C ASP A 249 9.75 32.22 9.20
N LYS A 250 10.79 32.06 8.36
CA LYS A 250 10.73 32.14 6.90
C LYS A 250 10.88 30.78 6.26
N THR A 251 10.44 30.65 5.02
CA THR A 251 10.78 29.53 4.12
C THR A 251 11.92 29.94 3.18
N LEU A 252 12.52 28.97 2.46
CA LEU A 252 13.53 29.30 1.43
C LEU A 252 12.92 30.17 0.31
N GLU A 253 11.67 29.95 -0.04
CA GLU A 253 10.96 30.68 -1.09
C GLU A 253 10.72 32.17 -0.74
N GLU A 254 10.76 32.51 0.55
CA GLU A 254 10.56 33.89 1.05
C GLU A 254 11.86 34.69 1.17
N LEU A 255 13.02 34.09 0.89
CA LEU A 255 14.28 34.80 0.86
C LEU A 255 14.37 35.67 -0.39
N THR A 256 14.81 36.91 -0.21
CA THR A 256 15.14 37.81 -1.34
C THR A 256 16.43 37.36 -2.03
N LEU A 257 16.64 37.79 -3.28
CA LEU A 257 17.88 37.48 -4.00
C LEU A 257 19.12 38.03 -3.28
N ASP A 258 19.00 39.17 -2.64
CA ASP A 258 20.10 39.76 -1.85
C ASP A 258 20.41 38.93 -0.60
N GLU A 259 19.38 38.36 0.06
CA GLU A 259 19.57 37.41 1.16
C GLU A 259 20.29 36.14 0.65
N PHE A 260 19.88 35.58 -0.48
CA PHE A 260 20.56 34.45 -1.11
C PHE A 260 22.01 34.79 -1.44
N LYS A 261 22.29 35.94 -2.08
CA LYS A 261 23.63 36.42 -2.42
C LYS A 261 24.49 36.67 -1.19
N GLY A 262 23.91 36.96 -0.06
CA GLY A 262 24.61 37.07 1.22
C GLY A 262 25.28 35.75 1.68
N TYR A 263 24.75 34.60 1.23
CA TYR A 263 25.34 33.28 1.49
C TYR A 263 26.35 32.88 0.40
N SER A 264 26.03 33.14 -0.87
CA SER A 264 26.94 32.85 -1.99
C SER A 264 26.63 33.73 -3.21
N ALA A 265 27.69 34.25 -3.85
CA ALA A 265 27.57 34.99 -5.08
C ALA A 265 27.08 34.14 -6.28
N LEU A 266 27.07 32.80 -6.14
CA LEU A 266 26.56 31.87 -7.18
C LEU A 266 25.04 31.92 -7.32
N PHE A 267 24.30 32.44 -6.33
CA PHE A 267 22.87 32.58 -6.44
C PHE A 267 22.48 33.68 -7.42
N GLU A 268 21.65 33.34 -8.37
CA GLU A 268 21.06 34.23 -9.36
C GLU A 268 19.52 34.10 -9.30
N ASN A 269 18.80 34.85 -10.13
CA ASN A 269 17.36 34.91 -10.10
C ASN A 269 16.67 33.54 -10.41
N ASP A 270 17.36 32.64 -11.09
CA ASP A 270 16.92 31.28 -11.43
C ASP A 270 16.83 30.34 -10.21
N ILE A 271 17.32 30.76 -9.02
CA ILE A 271 17.15 30.00 -7.78
C ILE A 271 15.68 29.77 -7.43
N TYR A 272 14.82 30.76 -7.68
CA TYR A 272 13.39 30.62 -7.37
C TYR A 272 12.73 29.53 -8.19
N ASP A 273 13.18 29.30 -9.41
CA ASP A 273 12.74 28.17 -10.24
C ASP A 273 13.27 26.84 -9.70
N ALA A 274 14.50 26.82 -9.25
CA ALA A 274 15.15 25.61 -8.75
C ALA A 274 14.56 25.11 -7.44
N ILE A 275 14.03 26.00 -6.59
CA ILE A 275 13.43 25.65 -5.29
C ILE A 275 11.90 25.67 -5.29
N ASP A 276 11.25 26.01 -6.42
CA ASP A 276 9.80 25.91 -6.53
C ASP A 276 9.37 24.45 -6.35
N LEU A 277 8.48 24.18 -5.41
CA LEU A 277 8.10 22.83 -5.02
C LEU A 277 7.43 22.04 -6.15
N VAL A 278 6.73 22.70 -7.07
CA VAL A 278 6.14 22.04 -8.24
C VAL A 278 7.27 21.65 -9.20
N LYS A 279 8.17 22.60 -9.52
CA LYS A 279 9.33 22.31 -10.37
C LYS A 279 10.27 21.27 -9.78
N CYS A 280 10.42 21.24 -8.45
CA CYS A 280 11.15 20.17 -7.77
C CYS A 280 10.54 18.78 -8.00
N CYS A 281 9.20 18.65 -7.98
CA CYS A 281 8.53 17.40 -8.35
C CYS A 281 8.72 17.07 -9.82
N GLU A 282 8.47 18.04 -10.72
CA GLU A 282 8.55 17.86 -12.16
C GLU A 282 9.98 17.54 -12.65
N GLY A 283 10.99 18.07 -11.96
CA GLY A 283 12.40 17.77 -12.23
C GLY A 283 12.82 16.33 -11.90
N ARG A 284 12.02 15.59 -11.14
CA ARG A 284 12.29 14.18 -10.77
C ARG A 284 11.73 13.22 -11.81
N THR A 285 12.34 13.19 -12.98
CA THR A 285 11.88 12.47 -14.17
C THR A 285 12.38 11.03 -14.26
N SER A 286 13.10 10.53 -13.26
CA SER A 286 13.51 9.12 -13.20
C SER A 286 12.31 8.18 -13.25
N TYR A 287 12.48 6.99 -13.84
CA TYR A 287 11.42 5.98 -13.91
C TYR A 287 10.85 5.69 -12.50
N GLY A 288 9.53 5.77 -12.37
CA GLY A 288 8.85 5.61 -11.07
C GLY A 288 8.93 6.85 -10.16
N GLY A 289 9.44 7.99 -10.65
CA GLY A 289 9.52 9.24 -9.90
C GLY A 289 8.17 9.96 -9.74
N PRO A 290 8.14 11.10 -9.02
CA PRO A 290 6.91 11.81 -8.67
C PRO A 290 6.45 12.85 -9.71
N SER A 291 7.16 13.06 -10.82
CA SER A 291 6.72 14.00 -11.86
C SER A 291 5.36 13.58 -12.44
N GLU A 292 4.58 14.53 -12.91
CA GLU A 292 3.26 14.27 -13.49
C GLU A 292 3.35 13.24 -14.63
N ALA A 293 4.32 13.39 -15.54
CA ALA A 293 4.52 12.42 -16.61
C ALA A 293 4.84 11.01 -16.10
N SER A 294 5.65 10.90 -15.05
CA SER A 294 5.98 9.60 -14.44
C SER A 294 4.78 8.98 -13.72
N VAL A 295 3.98 9.77 -13.01
CA VAL A 295 2.76 9.29 -12.35
C VAL A 295 1.73 8.84 -13.38
N ASN A 296 1.52 9.59 -14.46
CA ASN A 296 0.62 9.19 -15.55
C ASN A 296 1.07 7.88 -16.21
N ASN A 297 2.37 7.68 -16.38
CA ASN A 297 2.90 6.40 -16.87
C ASN A 297 2.65 5.24 -15.87
N GLN A 298 2.80 5.48 -14.57
CA GLN A 298 2.47 4.49 -13.54
C GLN A 298 0.99 4.10 -13.57
N ILE A 299 0.08 5.07 -13.75
CA ILE A 299 -1.36 4.84 -13.90
C ILE A 299 -1.64 4.02 -15.16
N ALA A 300 -1.03 4.37 -16.29
CA ALA A 300 -1.22 3.64 -17.55
C ALA A 300 -0.75 2.17 -17.43
N LEU A 301 0.39 1.93 -16.80
CA LEU A 301 0.90 0.58 -16.55
C LEU A 301 -0.01 -0.22 -15.61
N ALA A 302 -0.55 0.42 -14.56
CA ALA A 302 -1.47 -0.22 -13.64
C ALA A 302 -2.78 -0.61 -14.35
N ASN A 303 -3.36 0.28 -15.14
CA ASN A 303 -4.56 0.00 -15.92
C ASN A 303 -4.32 -1.14 -16.92
N ALA A 304 -3.21 -1.13 -17.66
CA ALA A 304 -2.90 -2.22 -18.59
C ALA A 304 -2.75 -3.59 -17.90
N GLN A 305 -2.28 -3.64 -16.65
CA GLN A 305 -2.23 -4.88 -15.87
C GLN A 305 -3.64 -5.33 -15.45
N LEU A 306 -4.51 -4.40 -15.06
CA LEU A 306 -5.90 -4.69 -14.70
C LEU A 306 -6.70 -5.17 -15.92
N ASP A 307 -6.58 -4.48 -17.05
CA ASP A 307 -7.25 -4.86 -18.32
C ASP A 307 -6.85 -6.29 -18.73
N ALA A 308 -5.55 -6.61 -18.69
CA ALA A 308 -5.05 -7.94 -19.00
C ALA A 308 -5.54 -9.02 -18.00
N TRP A 309 -5.73 -8.64 -16.75
CA TRP A 309 -6.30 -9.53 -15.73
C TRP A 309 -7.79 -9.78 -15.98
N GLU A 310 -8.55 -8.75 -16.30
CA GLU A 310 -9.98 -8.85 -16.63
C GLU A 310 -10.21 -9.72 -17.87
N GLU A 311 -9.44 -9.50 -18.94
CA GLU A 311 -9.50 -10.29 -20.15
C GLU A 311 -9.22 -11.79 -19.92
N LYS A 312 -8.27 -12.10 -19.00
CA LYS A 312 -7.92 -13.48 -18.65
C LYS A 312 -9.02 -14.19 -17.85
N ASN A 313 -9.80 -13.44 -17.06
CA ASN A 313 -10.78 -13.98 -16.10
C ASN A 313 -12.25 -13.77 -16.53
N ALA A 314 -12.51 -13.17 -17.70
CA ALA A 314 -13.81 -13.01 -18.30
C ALA A 314 -14.21 -14.30 -19.07
#